data_6a0b49dbb0f0e1ae8d87b9cf8c467c6b
#
_entry.id   6a0b49dbb0f0e1ae8d87b9cf8c467c6b
#
_cell.length_a   1.000
_cell.length_b   1.000
_cell.length_c   1.000
_cell.angle_alpha   90.00
_cell.angle_beta   90.00
_cell.angle_gamma   90.00
#
_symmetry.space_group_name_H-M   'P 1'
#
loop_
_entity.id
_entity.type
_entity.pdbx_description
1 polymer ?
#
loop_
_entity_poly.entity_id
_entity_poly.type
_entity_poly.pdbx_seq_one_letter_code
_entity_poly.pdbx_strand_id
1 'polypeptide(L)'
;MSETSGPGVNGQGGSGAAAADDGQVGQFLPHREVMIILPGLLLAILLAMLDNLIVSTALPRIVGDLGGVDHLSWVVTAYILASLVVTPFYGKLGDMYGRKRFFVVAIIIFLVGSALSGLSQSMAELITFRAIQGLGAGGLMVGAMATLGDIVAPRERGRYMSYMMVVMMLATIGGPLAGGFITTAFSWRWIFYINLPVGGAALVYIITTLHLPAKKVSHRVDYVGGILLAVAATALVLLATWGGSEYPWASAPIVGLGLLAVAATAAFCMVELRVAEPILPLHVFKNRNFSVTMALTFLTGLAMFGALTFLPLYQQTVQGESPTISGLALTPMMIGVTITSIVAGQVTTRTGRYRIFPILGGAIMGLGMFLLTGLDIATTRAESALYYVVLGLGMGFLMQMVSLIAQNSVQQRDMGVASSARMFFQQIGGSLGVAAFGAVFARKLTESLASAAGSGVHISASGGQVNPATVNSLPAAVKHDVFFAISHAVQSVFIWALPAAVLIFVLALFIKEVPLRGRIAPPEAGETASQQPELVS
;
A
#
# COMPACT_ATOMS: atom_id res chain seq x y z
N MET A 1 -78.61 -16.98 43.66
CA MET A 1 -79.13 -17.06 42.29
C MET A 1 -78.10 -16.38 41.46
N SER A 2 -77.30 -17.16 40.93
CA SER A 2 -77.14 -17.65 39.56
C SER A 2 -76.57 -16.53 38.67
N GLU A 3 -75.58 -16.65 37.99
CA GLU A 3 -74.93 -17.66 37.18
C GLU A 3 -73.94 -16.94 36.29
N THR A 4 -72.81 -17.42 36.18
CA THR A 4 -72.09 -18.25 35.24
C THR A 4 -71.40 -17.42 34.17
N SER A 5 -70.11 -17.34 34.21
CA SER A 5 -69.09 -18.19 33.61
C SER A 5 -69.13 -18.28 32.11
N GLY A 6 -68.00 -17.96 31.49
CA GLY A 6 -67.63 -18.44 30.20
C GLY A 6 -66.25 -17.95 29.77
N PRO A 7 -65.24 -18.85 29.58
CA PRO A 7 -63.90 -18.43 29.24
C PRO A 7 -63.73 -18.35 27.72
N GLY A 8 -63.20 -17.22 27.24
CA GLY A 8 -62.79 -17.04 25.85
C GLY A 8 -61.41 -17.62 25.63
N VAL A 9 -61.30 -18.45 24.64
CA VAL A 9 -60.10 -19.17 24.17
C VAL A 9 -59.13 -18.21 23.52
N ASN A 10 -57.92 -18.15 24.05
CA ASN A 10 -56.76 -17.49 23.47
C ASN A 10 -56.25 -18.27 22.24
N GLY A 11 -56.36 -17.66 21.08
CA GLY A 11 -55.58 -18.05 19.91
C GLY A 11 -54.28 -17.25 19.85
N GLN A 12 -53.21 -17.80 20.37
CA GLN A 12 -51.88 -17.27 20.11
C GLN A 12 -51.40 -17.77 18.77
N GLY A 13 -51.53 -16.94 17.73
CA GLY A 13 -50.80 -17.04 16.49
C GLY A 13 -49.41 -16.38 16.64
N GLY A 14 -48.44 -17.15 16.99
CA GLY A 14 -47.04 -16.69 17.00
C GLY A 14 -46.53 -16.49 15.59
N SER A 15 -46.52 -15.24 15.10
CA SER A 15 -45.67 -14.84 13.99
C SER A 15 -44.33 -14.36 14.60
N GLY A 16 -43.37 -15.25 14.64
CA GLY A 16 -41.98 -14.90 14.87
C GLY A 16 -41.46 -14.05 13.71
N ALA A 17 -41.78 -12.75 13.76
CA ALA A 17 -41.04 -11.78 12.99
C ALA A 17 -39.64 -11.78 13.57
N ALA A 18 -38.68 -12.36 12.83
CA ALA A 18 -37.27 -12.18 13.08
C ALA A 18 -37.04 -10.66 13.18
N ALA A 19 -36.74 -10.21 14.39
CA ALA A 19 -36.23 -8.87 14.62
C ALA A 19 -35.00 -8.72 13.74
N ALA A 20 -35.13 -8.02 12.62
CA ALA A 20 -34.02 -7.53 11.85
C ALA A 20 -33.16 -6.77 12.85
N ASP A 21 -31.94 -7.26 13.02
CA ASP A 21 -30.89 -6.58 13.76
C ASP A 21 -30.69 -5.20 13.08
N ASP A 22 -31.37 -4.19 13.56
CA ASP A 22 -31.15 -2.78 13.27
C ASP A 22 -29.80 -2.39 13.85
N GLY A 23 -28.73 -3.03 13.30
CA GLY A 23 -27.36 -2.68 13.53
C GLY A 23 -27.21 -1.19 13.23
N GLN A 24 -27.04 -0.42 14.28
CA GLN A 24 -26.80 1.02 14.25
C GLN A 24 -25.91 1.37 13.06
N VAL A 25 -26.50 1.89 12.01
CA VAL A 25 -25.82 2.46 10.85
C VAL A 25 -24.97 3.60 11.41
N GLY A 26 -23.65 3.39 11.45
CA GLY A 26 -22.72 4.40 11.92
C GLY A 26 -22.98 5.70 11.17
N GLN A 27 -23.28 6.76 11.90
CA GLN A 27 -23.51 8.07 11.30
C GLN A 27 -22.23 8.53 10.63
N PHE A 28 -22.18 8.49 9.29
CA PHE A 28 -21.10 9.10 8.52
C PHE A 28 -21.09 10.60 8.77
N LEU A 29 -19.89 11.16 8.90
CA LEU A 29 -19.72 12.58 9.21
C LEU A 29 -20.13 13.45 8.01
N PRO A 30 -20.67 14.66 8.26
CA PRO A 30 -20.95 15.63 7.22
C PRO A 30 -19.65 16.07 6.53
N HIS A 31 -19.73 16.47 5.27
CA HIS A 31 -18.57 16.90 4.47
C HIS A 31 -17.67 17.92 5.20
N ARG A 32 -18.25 18.89 5.90
CA ARG A 32 -17.51 19.92 6.64
C ARG A 32 -16.62 19.31 7.74
N GLU A 33 -17.12 18.35 8.49
CA GLU A 33 -16.36 17.70 9.56
C GLU A 33 -15.26 16.79 9.00
N VAL A 34 -15.56 16.06 7.90
CA VAL A 34 -14.53 15.27 7.20
C VAL A 34 -13.41 16.18 6.70
N MET A 35 -13.72 17.35 6.15
CA MET A 35 -12.70 18.31 5.67
C MET A 35 -11.85 18.89 6.81
N ILE A 36 -12.37 18.93 8.04
CA ILE A 36 -11.59 19.32 9.23
C ILE A 36 -10.63 18.18 9.64
N ILE A 37 -11.03 16.92 9.55
CA ILE A 37 -10.19 15.78 9.96
C ILE A 37 -9.15 15.44 8.88
N LEU A 38 -9.51 15.58 7.62
CA LEU A 38 -8.73 15.14 6.46
C LEU A 38 -7.28 15.64 6.43
N PRO A 39 -6.95 16.93 6.72
CA PRO A 39 -5.57 17.40 6.72
C PRO A 39 -4.65 16.59 7.66
N GLY A 40 -5.14 16.21 8.84
CA GLY A 40 -4.38 15.38 9.76
C GLY A 40 -4.08 13.99 9.21
N LEU A 41 -5.05 13.37 8.51
CA LEU A 41 -4.85 12.08 7.86
C LEU A 41 -3.85 12.20 6.69
N LEU A 42 -3.96 13.27 5.89
CA LEU A 42 -3.07 13.53 4.76
C LEU A 42 -1.64 13.83 5.22
N LEU A 43 -1.45 14.57 6.31
CA LEU A 43 -0.13 14.81 6.90
C LEU A 43 0.52 13.52 7.40
N ALA A 44 -0.25 12.62 8.01
CA ALA A 44 0.27 11.33 8.46
C ALA A 44 0.72 10.43 7.28
N ILE A 45 -0.04 10.42 6.18
CA ILE A 45 0.33 9.70 4.95
C ILE A 45 1.58 10.34 4.32
N LEU A 46 1.60 11.67 4.21
CA LEU A 46 2.75 12.41 3.70
C LEU A 46 4.02 12.06 4.48
N LEU A 47 3.92 12.07 5.81
CA LEU A 47 5.03 11.78 6.71
C LEU A 47 5.61 10.37 6.46
N ALA A 48 4.76 9.34 6.41
CA ALA A 48 5.19 7.96 6.20
C ALA A 48 5.81 7.75 4.80
N MET A 49 5.25 8.38 3.76
CA MET A 49 5.73 8.26 2.38
C MET A 49 7.02 9.05 2.15
N LEU A 50 7.04 10.29 2.64
CA LEU A 50 8.17 11.21 2.46
C LEU A 50 9.43 10.64 3.13
N ASP A 51 9.31 10.13 4.36
CA ASP A 51 10.41 9.54 5.11
C ASP A 51 11.13 8.43 4.32
N ASN A 52 10.38 7.50 3.75
CA ASN A 52 10.95 6.39 2.99
C ASN A 52 11.71 6.89 1.74
N LEU A 53 11.15 7.87 1.03
CA LEU A 53 11.73 8.41 -0.20
C LEU A 53 12.94 9.32 0.06
N ILE A 54 12.92 10.10 1.14
CA ILE A 54 14.05 10.95 1.54
C ILE A 54 15.24 10.08 1.94
N VAL A 55 15.04 9.03 2.73
CA VAL A 55 16.12 8.16 3.20
C VAL A 55 16.84 7.51 2.03
N SER A 56 16.13 7.06 0.99
CA SER A 56 16.74 6.39 -0.17
C SER A 56 17.78 7.28 -0.89
N THR A 57 17.58 8.60 -0.92
CA THR A 57 18.51 9.56 -1.53
C THR A 57 19.71 9.89 -0.65
N ALA A 58 19.58 9.70 0.67
CA ALA A 58 20.64 9.96 1.65
C ALA A 58 21.57 8.76 1.89
N LEU A 59 21.18 7.57 1.48
CA LEU A 59 21.91 6.33 1.74
C LEU A 59 23.43 6.39 1.45
N PRO A 60 23.90 6.95 0.32
CA PRO A 60 25.33 7.02 0.05
C PRO A 60 26.11 7.83 1.09
N ARG A 61 25.53 8.91 1.61
CA ARG A 61 26.17 9.74 2.65
C ARG A 61 26.13 9.07 4.01
N ILE A 62 25.03 8.40 4.34
CA ILE A 62 24.87 7.62 5.58
C ILE A 62 25.97 6.57 5.65
N VAL A 63 26.21 5.84 4.56
CA VAL A 63 27.28 4.84 4.47
C VAL A 63 28.65 5.47 4.59
N GLY A 64 28.87 6.63 3.98
CA GLY A 64 30.12 7.37 4.10
C GLY A 64 30.47 7.73 5.55
N ASP A 65 29.47 8.08 6.35
CA ASP A 65 29.65 8.50 7.75
C ASP A 65 29.67 7.35 8.75
N LEU A 66 28.76 6.36 8.59
CA LEU A 66 28.60 5.24 9.55
C LEU A 66 29.36 3.97 9.16
N GLY A 67 29.84 3.89 7.90
CA GLY A 67 30.40 2.65 7.34
C GLY A 67 29.32 1.61 7.07
N GLY A 68 29.72 0.35 6.86
CA GLY A 68 28.79 -0.79 6.75
C GLY A 68 28.04 -0.86 5.42
N VAL A 69 28.76 -0.71 4.29
CA VAL A 69 28.21 -0.81 2.92
C VAL A 69 27.40 -2.09 2.72
N ASP A 70 27.86 -3.20 3.31
CA ASP A 70 27.20 -4.51 3.21
C ASP A 70 25.81 -4.55 3.86
N HIS A 71 25.51 -3.59 4.74
CA HIS A 71 24.25 -3.51 5.45
C HIS A 71 23.33 -2.39 4.95
N LEU A 72 23.70 -1.73 3.85
CA LEU A 72 22.96 -0.60 3.29
C LEU A 72 21.47 -0.91 3.02
N SER A 73 21.20 -2.04 2.40
CA SER A 73 19.84 -2.49 2.08
C SER A 73 18.98 -2.66 3.33
N TRP A 74 19.57 -3.02 4.46
CA TRP A 74 18.87 -3.24 5.72
C TRP A 74 18.24 -1.98 6.30
N VAL A 75 18.78 -0.79 6.02
CA VAL A 75 18.22 0.49 6.47
C VAL A 75 16.80 0.68 5.93
N VAL A 76 16.56 0.26 4.68
CA VAL A 76 15.24 0.32 4.05
C VAL A 76 14.41 -0.93 4.37
N THR A 77 15.03 -2.10 4.29
CA THR A 77 14.34 -3.39 4.49
C THR A 77 13.79 -3.52 5.91
N ALA A 78 14.54 -3.13 6.94
CA ALA A 78 14.08 -3.19 8.33
C ALA A 78 12.81 -2.33 8.56
N TYR A 79 12.76 -1.14 7.98
CA TYR A 79 11.60 -0.26 8.04
C TYR A 79 10.38 -0.88 7.33
N ILE A 80 10.55 -1.34 6.09
CA ILE A 80 9.46 -1.94 5.30
C ILE A 80 8.95 -3.20 5.98
N LEU A 81 9.85 -4.05 6.46
CA LEU A 81 9.51 -5.31 7.12
C LEU A 81 8.73 -5.07 8.42
N ALA A 82 9.21 -4.16 9.27
CA ALA A 82 8.51 -3.80 10.50
C ALA A 82 7.13 -3.20 10.22
N SER A 83 7.03 -2.33 9.21
CA SER A 83 5.76 -1.75 8.77
C SER A 83 4.79 -2.82 8.26
N LEU A 84 5.27 -3.77 7.44
CA LEU A 84 4.48 -4.86 6.90
C LEU A 84 3.90 -5.75 8.01
N VAL A 85 4.76 -6.17 8.94
CA VAL A 85 4.42 -7.06 10.04
C VAL A 85 3.36 -6.46 10.96
N VAL A 86 3.47 -5.17 11.27
CA VAL A 86 2.56 -4.53 12.23
C VAL A 86 1.25 -4.05 11.60
N THR A 87 1.20 -3.90 10.29
CA THR A 87 0.04 -3.39 9.52
C THR A 87 -1.28 -4.10 9.87
N PRO A 88 -1.39 -5.46 9.88
CA PRO A 88 -2.62 -6.17 10.24
C PRO A 88 -3.04 -5.93 11.70
N PHE A 89 -2.07 -5.80 12.62
CA PHE A 89 -2.35 -5.53 14.03
C PHE A 89 -3.01 -4.17 14.21
N TYR A 90 -2.50 -3.10 13.58
CA TYR A 90 -3.13 -1.78 13.66
C TYR A 90 -4.54 -1.76 13.10
N GLY A 91 -4.80 -2.54 12.03
CA GLY A 91 -6.14 -2.71 11.50
C GLY A 91 -7.10 -3.28 12.55
N LYS A 92 -6.76 -4.45 13.08
CA LYS A 92 -7.59 -5.17 14.08
C LYS A 92 -7.70 -4.42 15.40
N LEU A 93 -6.58 -3.96 15.97
CA LEU A 93 -6.57 -3.24 17.23
C LEU A 93 -7.32 -1.90 17.14
N GLY A 94 -7.23 -1.22 16.01
CA GLY A 94 -8.00 -0.01 15.74
C GLY A 94 -9.51 -0.28 15.71
N ASP A 95 -9.94 -1.41 15.14
CA ASP A 95 -11.34 -1.84 15.13
C ASP A 95 -11.87 -2.17 16.52
N MET A 96 -11.03 -2.82 17.34
CA MET A 96 -11.42 -3.29 18.68
C MET A 96 -11.42 -2.19 19.74
N TYR A 97 -10.36 -1.39 19.79
CA TYR A 97 -10.10 -0.44 20.91
C TYR A 97 -10.26 1.02 20.51
N GLY A 98 -10.59 1.29 19.25
CA GLY A 98 -10.82 2.63 18.69
C GLY A 98 -9.64 3.19 17.89
N ARG A 99 -9.95 3.70 16.71
CA ARG A 99 -9.00 4.20 15.69
C ARG A 99 -8.05 5.27 16.23
N LYS A 100 -8.60 6.30 16.90
CA LYS A 100 -7.83 7.45 17.37
C LYS A 100 -6.65 7.04 18.23
N ARG A 101 -6.85 6.13 19.19
CA ARG A 101 -5.80 5.73 20.13
C ARG A 101 -4.62 5.09 19.43
N PHE A 102 -4.90 4.10 18.58
CA PHE A 102 -3.84 3.38 17.86
C PHE A 102 -3.17 4.24 16.80
N PHE A 103 -3.90 5.18 16.19
CA PHE A 103 -3.32 6.13 15.27
C PHE A 103 -2.35 7.10 15.97
N VAL A 104 -2.74 7.62 17.14
CA VAL A 104 -1.86 8.46 17.99
C VAL A 104 -0.62 7.68 18.44
N VAL A 105 -0.78 6.43 18.88
CA VAL A 105 0.36 5.57 19.28
C VAL A 105 1.29 5.34 18.09
N ALA A 106 0.75 5.09 16.90
CA ALA A 106 1.55 4.91 15.69
C ALA A 106 2.38 6.16 15.34
N ILE A 107 1.79 7.36 15.43
CA ILE A 107 2.52 8.63 15.21
C ILE A 107 3.64 8.77 16.24
N ILE A 108 3.38 8.50 17.52
CA ILE A 108 4.39 8.62 18.58
C ILE A 108 5.54 7.65 18.33
N ILE A 109 5.25 6.37 18.05
CA ILE A 109 6.29 5.36 17.75
C ILE A 109 7.12 5.79 16.53
N PHE A 110 6.47 6.30 15.48
CA PHE A 110 7.15 6.80 14.29
C PHE A 110 8.10 7.96 14.62
N LEU A 111 7.64 8.94 15.41
CA LEU A 111 8.44 10.10 15.80
C LEU A 111 9.62 9.72 16.69
N VAL A 112 9.41 8.83 17.65
CA VAL A 112 10.48 8.29 18.51
C VAL A 112 11.51 7.56 17.66
N GLY A 113 11.09 6.65 16.78
CA GLY A 113 11.98 5.94 15.87
C GLY A 113 12.76 6.90 14.96
N SER A 114 12.10 7.96 14.48
CA SER A 114 12.74 8.99 13.66
C SER A 114 13.80 9.78 14.44
N ALA A 115 13.47 10.24 15.65
CA ALA A 115 14.43 10.94 16.51
C ALA A 115 15.67 10.07 16.82
N LEU A 116 15.46 8.80 17.16
CA LEU A 116 16.52 7.84 17.42
C LEU A 116 17.36 7.60 16.16
N SER A 117 16.76 7.47 14.98
CA SER A 117 17.46 7.31 13.71
C SER A 117 18.39 8.50 13.42
N GLY A 118 17.96 9.74 13.74
CA GLY A 118 18.81 10.92 13.64
C GLY A 118 19.96 10.94 14.64
N LEU A 119 19.86 10.25 15.77
CA LEU A 119 20.89 10.15 16.81
C LEU A 119 21.86 8.97 16.59
N SER A 120 21.62 8.09 15.63
CA SER A 120 22.41 6.88 15.40
C SER A 120 23.89 7.18 15.16
N GLN A 121 24.77 6.38 15.77
CA GLN A 121 26.22 6.49 15.66
C GLN A 121 26.83 5.28 14.94
N SER A 122 26.06 4.23 14.71
CA SER A 122 26.45 3.04 13.97
C SER A 122 25.36 2.58 13.01
N MET A 123 25.73 1.82 11.98
CA MET A 123 24.78 1.24 11.02
C MET A 123 23.77 0.30 11.72
N ALA A 124 24.21 -0.47 12.71
CA ALA A 124 23.34 -1.38 13.47
C ALA A 124 22.28 -0.61 14.29
N GLU A 125 22.67 0.50 14.93
CA GLU A 125 21.71 1.38 15.61
C GLU A 125 20.69 1.97 14.63
N LEU A 126 21.16 2.48 13.49
CA LEU A 126 20.28 3.04 12.47
C LEU A 126 19.26 2.01 11.99
N ILE A 127 19.70 0.79 11.65
CA ILE A 127 18.80 -0.31 11.23
C ILE A 127 17.76 -0.62 12.31
N THR A 128 18.18 -0.71 13.57
CA THR A 128 17.29 -0.99 14.71
C THR A 128 16.27 0.14 14.89
N PHE A 129 16.69 1.39 14.83
CA PHE A 129 15.81 2.53 14.97
C PHE A 129 14.86 2.70 13.76
N ARG A 130 15.32 2.33 12.57
CA ARG A 130 14.47 2.22 11.38
C ARG A 130 13.39 1.14 11.54
N ALA A 131 13.70 0.01 12.16
CA ALA A 131 12.68 -0.98 12.48
C ALA A 131 11.63 -0.42 13.45
N ILE A 132 12.04 0.29 14.50
CA ILE A 132 11.10 0.97 15.42
C ILE A 132 10.24 1.99 14.68
N GLN A 133 10.84 2.80 13.82
CA GLN A 133 10.14 3.79 13.00
C GLN A 133 9.13 3.12 12.05
N GLY A 134 9.51 1.98 11.46
CA GLY A 134 8.64 1.15 10.62
C GLY A 134 7.41 0.63 11.34
N LEU A 135 7.54 0.24 12.63
CA LEU A 135 6.38 -0.12 13.45
C LEU A 135 5.34 1.01 13.53
N GLY A 136 5.79 2.27 13.62
CA GLY A 136 4.89 3.43 13.57
C GLY A 136 4.30 3.64 12.16
N ALA A 137 5.12 3.53 11.12
CA ALA A 137 4.72 3.81 9.74
C ALA A 137 3.58 2.92 9.24
N GLY A 138 3.59 1.62 9.59
CA GLY A 138 2.50 0.70 9.27
C GLY A 138 1.16 1.17 9.84
N GLY A 139 1.19 1.70 11.08
CA GLY A 139 0.01 2.26 11.74
C GLY A 139 -0.47 3.57 11.14
N LEU A 140 0.43 4.44 10.65
CA LEU A 140 0.07 5.70 10.00
C LEU A 140 -0.79 5.47 8.75
N MET A 141 -0.35 4.56 7.88
CA MET A 141 -1.05 4.28 6.63
C MET A 141 -2.41 3.61 6.86
N VAL A 142 -2.42 2.55 7.69
CA VAL A 142 -3.67 1.84 8.03
C VAL A 142 -4.63 2.73 8.80
N GLY A 143 -4.11 3.46 9.78
CA GLY A 143 -4.92 4.37 10.61
C GLY A 143 -5.61 5.44 9.77
N ALA A 144 -4.91 6.07 8.82
CA ALA A 144 -5.48 7.06 7.93
C ALA A 144 -6.56 6.46 7.02
N MET A 145 -6.26 5.33 6.35
CA MET A 145 -7.18 4.68 5.42
C MET A 145 -8.42 4.12 6.11
N ALA A 146 -8.24 3.49 7.27
CA ALA A 146 -9.35 2.92 8.02
C ALA A 146 -10.22 4.02 8.65
N THR A 147 -9.61 5.09 9.19
CA THR A 147 -10.35 6.25 9.70
C THR A 147 -11.21 6.89 8.61
N LEU A 148 -10.64 7.11 7.41
CA LEU A 148 -11.42 7.62 6.28
C LEU A 148 -12.59 6.68 5.93
N GLY A 149 -12.35 5.36 5.95
CA GLY A 149 -13.38 4.36 5.74
C GLY A 149 -14.52 4.40 6.75
N ASP A 150 -14.24 4.79 8.00
CA ASP A 150 -15.24 4.88 9.07
C ASP A 150 -16.07 6.18 9.00
N ILE A 151 -15.43 7.30 8.67
CA ILE A 151 -16.08 8.63 8.72
C ILE A 151 -16.79 9.02 7.43
N VAL A 152 -16.45 8.39 6.29
CA VAL A 152 -16.96 8.74 4.96
C VAL A 152 -17.84 7.63 4.40
N ALA A 153 -19.02 8.00 3.92
CA ALA A 153 -19.91 7.07 3.22
C ALA A 153 -19.20 6.44 2.00
N PRO A 154 -19.36 5.14 1.72
CA PRO A 154 -18.70 4.44 0.62
C PRO A 154 -18.81 5.14 -0.73
N ARG A 155 -19.96 5.74 -1.02
CA ARG A 155 -20.20 6.50 -2.26
C ARG A 155 -19.29 7.74 -2.38
N GLU A 156 -18.98 8.40 -1.26
CA GLU A 156 -18.16 9.63 -1.23
C GLU A 156 -16.66 9.36 -1.08
N ARG A 157 -16.26 8.15 -0.65
CA ARG A 157 -14.85 7.79 -0.38
C ARG A 157 -13.94 8.04 -1.57
N GLY A 158 -14.43 7.77 -2.79
CA GLY A 158 -13.66 7.98 -4.01
C GLY A 158 -13.08 9.39 -4.12
N ARG A 159 -13.86 10.40 -3.75
CA ARG A 159 -13.43 11.80 -3.75
C ARG A 159 -12.31 12.07 -2.75
N TYR A 160 -12.43 11.56 -1.52
CA TYR A 160 -11.43 11.80 -0.47
C TYR A 160 -10.14 11.00 -0.69
N MET A 161 -10.25 9.79 -1.24
CA MET A 161 -9.09 9.00 -1.64
C MET A 161 -8.27 9.68 -2.75
N SER A 162 -8.91 10.48 -3.62
CA SER A 162 -8.20 11.26 -4.62
C SER A 162 -7.25 12.30 -4.00
N TYR A 163 -7.60 12.90 -2.85
CA TYR A 163 -6.68 13.80 -2.13
C TYR A 163 -5.46 13.05 -1.60
N MET A 164 -5.62 11.79 -1.17
CA MET A 164 -4.49 10.95 -0.76
C MET A 164 -3.53 10.68 -1.92
N MET A 165 -4.06 10.48 -3.15
CA MET A 165 -3.22 10.32 -4.34
C MET A 165 -2.41 11.57 -4.66
N VAL A 166 -2.99 12.76 -4.47
CA VAL A 166 -2.25 14.03 -4.61
C VAL A 166 -1.10 14.10 -3.59
N VAL A 167 -1.34 13.72 -2.34
CA VAL A 167 -0.29 13.69 -1.31
C VAL A 167 0.81 12.68 -1.66
N MET A 168 0.45 11.50 -2.18
CA MET A 168 1.43 10.51 -2.66
C MET A 168 2.28 11.08 -3.80
N MET A 169 1.68 11.81 -4.74
CA MET A 169 2.40 12.49 -5.81
C MET A 169 3.39 13.52 -5.23
N LEU A 170 2.92 14.36 -4.29
CA LEU A 170 3.77 15.37 -3.63
C LEU A 170 4.93 14.72 -2.87
N ALA A 171 4.70 13.59 -2.18
CA ALA A 171 5.74 12.83 -1.50
C ALA A 171 6.77 12.25 -2.49
N THR A 172 6.30 11.70 -3.61
CA THR A 172 7.17 11.07 -4.62
C THR A 172 8.10 12.09 -5.28
N ILE A 173 7.60 13.29 -5.56
CA ILE A 173 8.40 14.37 -6.13
C ILE A 173 9.23 15.06 -5.05
N GLY A 174 8.61 15.40 -3.92
CA GLY A 174 9.22 16.13 -2.81
C GLY A 174 10.29 15.33 -2.08
N GLY A 175 10.17 14.00 -2.00
CA GLY A 175 11.12 13.13 -1.31
C GLY A 175 12.55 13.28 -1.82
N PRO A 176 12.83 12.95 -3.09
CA PRO A 176 14.16 13.11 -3.66
C PRO A 176 14.69 14.55 -3.62
N LEU A 177 13.83 15.54 -3.86
CA LEU A 177 14.20 16.96 -3.81
C LEU A 177 14.60 17.39 -2.39
N ALA A 178 13.77 17.11 -1.41
CA ALA A 178 14.04 17.42 -0.01
C ALA A 178 15.25 16.64 0.51
N GLY A 179 15.33 15.36 0.20
CA GLY A 179 16.45 14.50 0.61
C GLY A 179 17.78 14.96 0.02
N GLY A 180 17.83 15.27 -1.27
CA GLY A 180 18.99 15.82 -1.94
C GLY A 180 19.41 17.18 -1.35
N PHE A 181 18.47 18.09 -1.15
CA PHE A 181 18.73 19.41 -0.57
C PHE A 181 19.24 19.28 0.88
N ILE A 182 18.52 18.56 1.73
CA ILE A 182 18.87 18.42 3.16
C ILE A 182 20.24 17.78 3.31
N THR A 183 20.54 16.72 2.55
CA THR A 183 21.84 16.04 2.65
C THR A 183 23.00 16.86 2.09
N THR A 184 22.75 17.79 1.16
CA THR A 184 23.81 18.69 0.64
C THR A 184 24.02 19.94 1.47
N ALA A 185 22.95 20.55 1.96
CA ALA A 185 23.01 21.81 2.73
C ALA A 185 23.28 21.59 4.23
N PHE A 186 22.87 20.43 4.75
CA PHE A 186 22.97 20.07 6.17
C PHE A 186 23.55 18.67 6.33
N SER A 187 23.43 18.07 7.52
CA SER A 187 23.75 16.67 7.77
C SER A 187 22.59 15.76 7.34
N TRP A 188 22.89 14.53 6.88
CA TRP A 188 21.88 13.52 6.59
C TRP A 188 20.94 13.23 7.78
N ARG A 189 21.38 13.50 9.01
CA ARG A 189 20.57 13.33 10.22
C ARG A 189 19.29 14.17 10.21
N TRP A 190 19.31 15.32 9.53
CA TRP A 190 18.15 16.20 9.40
C TRP A 190 17.00 15.61 8.59
N ILE A 191 17.26 14.57 7.74
CA ILE A 191 16.18 13.86 7.05
C ILE A 191 15.23 13.16 8.04
N PHE A 192 15.74 12.76 9.21
CA PHE A 192 14.95 12.19 10.27
C PHE A 192 14.31 13.26 11.17
N TYR A 193 15.06 14.33 11.48
CA TYR A 193 14.55 15.38 12.35
C TYR A 193 13.44 16.21 11.73
N ILE A 194 13.36 16.33 10.40
CA ILE A 194 12.25 17.01 9.71
C ILE A 194 10.89 16.35 9.99
N ASN A 195 10.88 15.05 10.31
CA ASN A 195 9.68 14.33 10.69
C ASN A 195 9.10 14.80 12.04
N LEU A 196 9.92 15.34 12.94
CA LEU A 196 9.47 15.75 14.27
C LEU A 196 8.50 16.94 14.23
N PRO A 197 8.80 18.07 13.57
CA PRO A 197 7.84 19.17 13.48
C PRO A 197 6.60 18.80 12.66
N VAL A 198 6.75 18.08 11.53
CA VAL A 198 5.62 17.69 10.67
C VAL A 198 4.72 16.69 11.39
N GLY A 199 5.30 15.65 11.99
CA GLY A 199 4.56 14.62 12.70
C GLY A 199 4.02 15.13 14.04
N GLY A 200 4.72 16.04 14.72
CA GLY A 200 4.21 16.74 15.91
C GLY A 200 2.98 17.57 15.59
N ALA A 201 2.99 18.30 14.49
CA ALA A 201 1.83 19.04 14.00
C ALA A 201 0.66 18.08 13.65
N ALA A 202 0.94 16.99 12.94
CA ALA A 202 -0.07 15.96 12.64
C ALA A 202 -0.66 15.35 13.92
N LEU A 203 0.18 15.04 14.91
CA LEU A 203 -0.21 14.49 16.21
C LEU A 203 -1.17 15.43 16.94
N VAL A 204 -0.78 16.68 17.13
CA VAL A 204 -1.61 17.70 17.80
C VAL A 204 -2.92 17.87 17.05
N TYR A 205 -2.87 17.97 15.73
CA TYR A 205 -4.05 18.13 14.90
C TYR A 205 -5.01 16.97 15.03
N ILE A 206 -4.53 15.72 14.98
CA ILE A 206 -5.37 14.53 15.14
C ILE A 206 -5.94 14.42 16.55
N ILE A 207 -5.17 14.74 17.60
CA ILE A 207 -5.67 14.72 18.98
C ILE A 207 -6.83 15.72 19.14
N THR A 208 -6.74 16.88 18.54
CA THR A 208 -7.73 17.95 18.68
C THR A 208 -8.95 17.78 17.77
N THR A 209 -8.80 17.27 16.56
CA THR A 209 -9.89 17.21 15.57
C THR A 209 -10.58 15.86 15.49
N LEU A 210 -9.86 14.76 15.73
CA LEU A 210 -10.43 13.42 15.56
C LEU A 210 -11.22 13.02 16.81
N HIS A 211 -12.53 13.17 16.78
CA HIS A 211 -13.45 12.74 17.84
C HIS A 211 -14.31 11.58 17.32
N LEU A 212 -13.83 10.36 17.53
CA LEU A 212 -14.58 9.15 17.18
C LEU A 212 -15.08 8.48 18.46
N PRO A 213 -16.36 8.02 18.49
CA PRO A 213 -16.87 7.27 19.61
C PRO A 213 -16.06 5.99 19.80
N ALA A 214 -15.49 5.81 20.98
CA ALA A 214 -14.76 4.59 21.31
C ALA A 214 -15.77 3.47 21.58
N LYS A 215 -15.97 2.56 20.64
CA LYS A 215 -16.65 1.29 20.90
C LYS A 215 -15.70 0.42 21.72
N LYS A 216 -15.95 0.30 23.03
CA LYS A 216 -15.27 -0.69 23.85
C LYS A 216 -15.92 -2.05 23.58
N VAL A 217 -15.28 -2.86 22.79
CA VAL A 217 -15.65 -4.27 22.63
C VAL A 217 -14.59 -5.09 23.36
N SER A 218 -14.99 -5.85 24.36
CA SER A 218 -14.09 -6.70 25.14
C SER A 218 -13.80 -7.98 24.34
N HIS A 219 -12.77 -7.94 23.50
CA HIS A 219 -12.33 -9.08 22.72
C HIS A 219 -10.88 -9.46 23.07
N ARG A 220 -10.52 -10.72 22.86
CA ARG A 220 -9.14 -11.19 23.03
C ARG A 220 -8.38 -11.02 21.71
N VAL A 221 -7.17 -10.47 21.78
CA VAL A 221 -6.28 -10.34 20.63
C VAL A 221 -5.66 -11.70 20.31
N ASP A 222 -5.67 -12.12 19.06
CA ASP A 222 -4.97 -13.31 18.59
C ASP A 222 -3.47 -13.03 18.41
N TYR A 223 -2.70 -13.14 19.50
CA TYR A 223 -1.25 -12.98 19.44
C TYR A 223 -0.56 -14.09 18.64
N VAL A 224 -1.11 -15.32 18.67
CA VAL A 224 -0.51 -16.47 17.98
C VAL A 224 -0.63 -16.33 16.47
N GLY A 225 -1.83 -16.02 15.97
CA GLY A 225 -2.04 -15.74 14.56
C GLY A 225 -1.18 -14.56 14.09
N GLY A 226 -1.09 -13.50 14.90
CA GLY A 226 -0.26 -12.35 14.58
C GLY A 226 1.24 -12.67 14.47
N ILE A 227 1.79 -13.45 15.39
CA ILE A 227 3.19 -13.88 15.33
C ILE A 227 3.43 -14.77 14.10
N LEU A 228 2.52 -15.71 13.82
CA LEU A 228 2.63 -16.58 12.64
C LEU A 228 2.58 -15.78 11.33
N LEU A 229 1.70 -14.79 11.24
CA LEU A 229 1.64 -13.89 10.09
C LEU A 229 2.93 -13.06 9.96
N ALA A 230 3.47 -12.57 11.09
CA ALA A 230 4.73 -11.84 11.13
C ALA A 230 5.90 -12.71 10.65
N VAL A 231 5.99 -13.95 11.12
CA VAL A 231 7.02 -14.92 10.70
C VAL A 231 6.87 -15.26 9.22
N ALA A 232 5.65 -15.53 8.75
CA ALA A 232 5.38 -15.83 7.34
C ALA A 232 5.78 -14.65 6.43
N ALA A 233 5.35 -13.44 6.78
CA ALA A 233 5.67 -12.24 6.02
C ALA A 233 7.18 -11.94 6.03
N THR A 234 7.83 -12.07 7.18
CA THR A 234 9.29 -11.89 7.31
C THR A 234 10.03 -12.90 6.45
N ALA A 235 9.67 -14.19 6.54
CA ALA A 235 10.30 -15.23 5.74
C ALA A 235 10.12 -15.00 4.24
N LEU A 236 8.94 -14.57 3.79
CA LEU A 236 8.67 -14.23 2.39
C LEU A 236 9.49 -13.02 1.91
N VAL A 237 9.58 -11.95 2.72
CA VAL A 237 10.36 -10.76 2.35
C VAL A 237 11.85 -11.08 2.33
N LEU A 238 12.37 -11.81 3.32
CA LEU A 238 13.79 -12.20 3.34
C LEU A 238 14.13 -13.17 2.20
N LEU A 239 13.25 -14.13 1.90
CA LEU A 239 13.39 -15.00 0.74
C LEU A 239 13.49 -14.18 -0.55
N ALA A 240 12.62 -13.16 -0.69
CA ALA A 240 12.59 -12.29 -1.85
C ALA A 240 13.84 -11.39 -1.94
N THR A 241 14.31 -10.83 -0.82
CA THR A 241 15.43 -9.89 -0.82
C THR A 241 16.79 -10.56 -0.86
N TRP A 242 16.94 -11.74 -0.27
CA TRP A 242 18.22 -12.48 -0.22
C TRP A 242 18.37 -13.49 -1.36
N GLY A 243 17.25 -14.00 -1.91
CA GLY A 243 17.29 -14.97 -3.00
C GLY A 243 17.95 -14.41 -4.25
N GLY A 244 19.03 -15.05 -4.70
CA GLY A 244 19.79 -14.64 -5.88
C GLY A 244 20.69 -13.41 -5.70
N SER A 245 20.64 -12.73 -4.53
CA SER A 245 21.51 -11.59 -4.20
C SER A 245 22.56 -11.96 -3.16
N GLU A 246 22.14 -12.23 -1.93
CA GLU A 246 23.01 -12.64 -0.82
C GLU A 246 23.33 -14.14 -0.87
N TYR A 247 22.34 -14.95 -1.26
CA TYR A 247 22.43 -16.41 -1.32
C TYR A 247 21.88 -16.96 -2.63
N PRO A 248 22.51 -18.00 -3.22
CA PRO A 248 21.94 -18.71 -4.37
C PRO A 248 20.55 -19.27 -4.06
N TRP A 249 19.64 -19.28 -5.04
CA TRP A 249 18.26 -19.75 -4.87
C TRP A 249 18.14 -21.18 -4.30
N ALA A 250 19.09 -22.07 -4.63
CA ALA A 250 19.12 -23.45 -4.14
C ALA A 250 19.88 -23.61 -2.81
N SER A 251 20.28 -22.53 -2.15
CA SER A 251 21.02 -22.60 -0.88
C SER A 251 20.11 -22.97 0.30
N ALA A 252 20.69 -23.61 1.31
CA ALA A 252 19.95 -24.01 2.51
C ALA A 252 19.23 -22.87 3.22
N PRO A 253 19.78 -21.62 3.36
CA PRO A 253 19.05 -20.49 3.92
C PRO A 253 17.79 -20.13 3.13
N ILE A 254 17.87 -20.08 1.80
CA ILE A 254 16.73 -19.70 0.95
C ILE A 254 15.65 -20.78 0.93
N VAL A 255 16.04 -22.04 0.80
CA VAL A 255 15.11 -23.17 0.91
C VAL A 255 14.46 -23.21 2.31
N GLY A 256 15.26 -22.99 3.37
CA GLY A 256 14.76 -22.91 4.75
C GLY A 256 13.75 -21.77 4.95
N LEU A 257 14.01 -20.58 4.41
CA LEU A 257 13.06 -19.45 4.43
C LEU A 257 11.78 -19.78 3.65
N GLY A 258 11.88 -20.46 2.50
CA GLY A 258 10.71 -20.90 1.74
C GLY A 258 9.85 -21.89 2.51
N LEU A 259 10.47 -22.90 3.11
CA LEU A 259 9.76 -23.88 3.96
C LEU A 259 9.15 -23.22 5.19
N LEU A 260 9.87 -22.30 5.85
CA LEU A 260 9.37 -21.52 6.98
C LEU A 260 8.16 -20.67 6.58
N ALA A 261 8.22 -20.00 5.44
CA ALA A 261 7.11 -19.19 4.94
C ALA A 261 5.85 -20.03 4.69
N VAL A 262 6.00 -21.20 4.05
CA VAL A 262 4.89 -22.12 3.79
C VAL A 262 4.34 -22.66 5.10
N ALA A 263 5.19 -23.16 5.99
CA ALA A 263 4.78 -23.73 7.27
C ALA A 263 4.09 -22.69 8.17
N ALA A 264 4.66 -21.48 8.28
CA ALA A 264 4.07 -20.40 9.07
C ALA A 264 2.73 -19.92 8.48
N THR A 265 2.60 -19.84 7.14
CA THR A 265 1.34 -19.49 6.48
C THR A 265 0.28 -20.57 6.72
N ALA A 266 0.63 -21.86 6.60
CA ALA A 266 -0.29 -22.95 6.89
C ALA A 266 -0.73 -22.97 8.35
N ALA A 267 0.22 -22.80 9.28
CA ALA A 267 -0.08 -22.69 10.72
C ALA A 267 -0.96 -21.47 11.02
N PHE A 268 -0.69 -20.31 10.41
CA PHE A 268 -1.51 -19.11 10.49
C PHE A 268 -2.95 -19.40 10.05
N CYS A 269 -3.16 -20.00 8.87
CA CYS A 269 -4.49 -20.34 8.40
C CYS A 269 -5.23 -21.32 9.34
N MET A 270 -4.51 -22.30 9.92
CA MET A 270 -5.10 -23.23 10.88
C MET A 270 -5.53 -22.56 12.19
N VAL A 271 -4.75 -21.60 12.67
CA VAL A 271 -5.07 -20.81 13.88
C VAL A 271 -6.24 -19.89 13.61
N GLU A 272 -6.22 -19.12 12.52
CA GLU A 272 -7.28 -18.18 12.13
C GLU A 272 -8.66 -18.85 11.94
N LEU A 273 -8.69 -20.13 11.53
CA LEU A 273 -9.93 -20.89 11.42
C LEU A 273 -10.50 -21.34 12.76
N ARG A 274 -9.72 -21.32 13.85
CA ARG A 274 -10.11 -21.82 15.19
C ARG A 274 -10.33 -20.74 16.23
N VAL A 275 -9.71 -19.58 16.04
CA VAL A 275 -9.77 -18.46 17.00
C VAL A 275 -11.06 -17.67 16.81
N ALA A 276 -11.69 -17.28 17.91
CA ALA A 276 -12.94 -16.51 17.91
C ALA A 276 -12.76 -15.09 17.34
N GLU A 277 -11.59 -14.48 17.55
CA GLU A 277 -11.28 -13.11 17.12
C GLU A 277 -10.00 -13.07 16.27
N PRO A 278 -10.05 -13.56 15.02
CA PRO A 278 -8.90 -13.63 14.14
C PRO A 278 -8.38 -12.24 13.76
N ILE A 279 -7.07 -12.12 13.50
CA ILE A 279 -6.44 -10.89 12.98
C ILE A 279 -6.87 -10.62 11.54
N LEU A 280 -6.89 -11.67 10.73
CA LEU A 280 -7.36 -11.63 9.35
C LEU A 280 -8.49 -12.66 9.17
N PRO A 281 -9.75 -12.29 9.44
CA PRO A 281 -10.86 -13.23 9.40
C PRO A 281 -10.99 -13.89 8.03
N LEU A 282 -10.70 -15.18 7.91
CA LEU A 282 -10.71 -15.87 6.63
C LEU A 282 -12.11 -15.92 6.00
N HIS A 283 -13.18 -15.69 6.80
CA HIS A 283 -14.53 -15.59 6.26
C HIS A 283 -14.73 -14.43 5.28
N VAL A 284 -13.97 -13.31 5.39
CA VAL A 284 -14.08 -12.19 4.45
C VAL A 284 -13.66 -12.59 3.03
N PHE A 285 -12.79 -13.60 2.90
CA PHE A 285 -12.38 -14.14 1.61
C PHE A 285 -13.46 -14.98 0.93
N LYS A 286 -14.54 -15.35 1.64
CA LYS A 286 -15.74 -15.95 1.01
C LYS A 286 -16.46 -14.94 0.12
N ASN A 287 -16.28 -13.64 0.37
CA ASN A 287 -16.79 -12.61 -0.51
C ASN A 287 -15.93 -12.54 -1.77
N ARG A 288 -16.53 -12.87 -2.92
CA ARG A 288 -15.84 -12.89 -4.22
C ARG A 288 -15.15 -11.57 -4.55
N ASN A 289 -15.82 -10.43 -4.32
CA ASN A 289 -15.23 -9.13 -4.61
C ASN A 289 -14.01 -8.87 -3.74
N PHE A 290 -14.06 -9.23 -2.46
CA PHE A 290 -12.91 -9.10 -1.56
C PHE A 290 -11.72 -9.93 -2.03
N SER A 291 -11.91 -11.22 -2.32
CA SER A 291 -10.84 -12.11 -2.76
C SER A 291 -10.22 -11.68 -4.09
N VAL A 292 -11.04 -11.32 -5.07
CA VAL A 292 -10.57 -10.77 -6.35
C VAL A 292 -9.78 -9.48 -6.12
N THR A 293 -10.26 -8.62 -5.22
CA THR A 293 -9.58 -7.36 -4.89
C THR A 293 -8.23 -7.59 -4.22
N MET A 294 -8.09 -8.58 -3.34
CA MET A 294 -6.80 -8.92 -2.73
C MET A 294 -5.80 -9.44 -3.78
N ALA A 295 -6.25 -10.29 -4.69
CA ALA A 295 -5.42 -10.76 -5.81
C ALA A 295 -5.00 -9.60 -6.73
N LEU A 296 -5.92 -8.69 -7.07
CA LEU A 296 -5.60 -7.48 -7.84
C LEU A 296 -4.60 -6.59 -7.11
N THR A 297 -4.77 -6.43 -5.79
CA THR A 297 -3.84 -5.63 -4.97
C THR A 297 -2.43 -6.21 -4.98
N PHE A 298 -2.31 -7.52 -4.82
CA PHE A 298 -1.03 -8.23 -4.87
C PHE A 298 -0.33 -8.03 -6.23
N LEU A 299 -1.04 -8.28 -7.32
CA LEU A 299 -0.49 -8.14 -8.67
C LEU A 299 -0.17 -6.68 -9.02
N THR A 300 -1.01 -5.73 -8.60
CA THR A 300 -0.74 -4.29 -8.79
C THR A 300 0.49 -3.87 -7.99
N GLY A 301 0.66 -4.39 -6.77
CA GLY A 301 1.86 -4.19 -5.95
C GLY A 301 3.11 -4.71 -6.66
N LEU A 302 3.06 -5.95 -7.15
CA LEU A 302 4.14 -6.58 -7.90
C LEU A 302 4.57 -5.71 -9.10
N ALA A 303 3.62 -5.27 -9.89
CA ALA A 303 3.86 -4.46 -11.08
C ALA A 303 4.37 -3.04 -10.75
N MET A 304 3.75 -2.38 -9.77
CA MET A 304 4.08 -1.02 -9.36
C MET A 304 5.51 -0.91 -8.81
N PHE A 305 5.88 -1.78 -7.87
CA PHE A 305 7.22 -1.73 -7.27
C PHE A 305 8.31 -2.12 -8.26
N GLY A 306 8.00 -3.03 -9.21
CA GLY A 306 8.87 -3.31 -10.34
C GLY A 306 9.14 -2.05 -11.17
N ALA A 307 8.10 -1.34 -11.58
CA ALA A 307 8.26 -0.09 -12.33
C ALA A 307 9.03 0.97 -11.53
N LEU A 308 8.67 1.19 -10.27
CA LEU A 308 9.34 2.17 -9.40
C LEU A 308 10.83 1.88 -9.17
N THR A 309 11.25 0.63 -9.27
CA THR A 309 12.64 0.21 -9.10
C THR A 309 13.44 0.33 -10.40
N PHE A 310 12.92 -0.17 -11.51
CA PHE A 310 13.69 -0.31 -12.74
C PHE A 310 13.59 0.91 -13.66
N LEU A 311 12.56 1.75 -13.57
CA LEU A 311 12.50 2.98 -14.36
C LEU A 311 13.56 4.02 -13.94
N PRO A 312 13.77 4.32 -12.65
CA PRO A 312 14.88 5.20 -12.25
C PRO A 312 16.26 4.61 -12.58
N LEU A 313 16.42 3.28 -12.48
CA LEU A 313 17.65 2.63 -12.88
C LEU A 313 17.98 2.87 -14.35
N TYR A 314 17.00 2.68 -15.25
CA TYR A 314 17.15 2.99 -16.66
C TYR A 314 17.49 4.47 -16.90
N GLN A 315 16.82 5.39 -16.24
CA GLN A 315 17.06 6.83 -16.35
C GLN A 315 18.49 7.21 -15.93
N GLN A 316 18.97 6.65 -14.83
CA GLN A 316 20.29 6.99 -14.30
C GLN A 316 21.42 6.33 -15.09
N THR A 317 21.24 5.10 -15.53
CA THR A 317 22.31 4.35 -16.21
C THR A 317 22.36 4.57 -17.71
N VAL A 318 21.21 4.52 -18.39
CA VAL A 318 21.12 4.60 -19.87
C VAL A 318 20.99 6.05 -20.33
N GLN A 319 20.09 6.83 -19.71
CA GLN A 319 19.89 8.23 -20.08
C GLN A 319 20.86 9.19 -19.36
N GLY A 320 21.70 8.70 -18.44
CA GLY A 320 22.73 9.48 -17.76
C GLY A 320 22.21 10.54 -16.80
N GLU A 321 20.96 10.39 -16.31
CA GLU A 321 20.32 11.36 -15.45
C GLU A 321 20.85 11.29 -14.01
N SER A 322 20.86 12.44 -13.32
CA SER A 322 21.14 12.44 -11.89
C SER A 322 20.02 11.74 -11.09
N PRO A 323 20.30 11.23 -9.88
CA PRO A 323 19.25 10.65 -9.03
C PRO A 323 18.04 11.57 -8.79
N THR A 324 18.27 12.88 -8.70
CA THR A 324 17.20 13.87 -8.55
C THR A 324 16.33 13.96 -9.80
N ILE A 325 16.96 14.03 -10.99
CA ILE A 325 16.24 14.14 -12.27
C ILE A 325 15.52 12.82 -12.58
N SER A 326 16.11 11.67 -12.27
CA SER A 326 15.44 10.37 -12.45
C SER A 326 14.21 10.21 -11.56
N GLY A 327 14.23 10.76 -10.34
CA GLY A 327 13.06 10.85 -9.48
C GLY A 327 11.97 11.76 -10.07
N LEU A 328 12.37 12.91 -10.62
CA LEU A 328 11.47 13.83 -11.32
C LEU A 328 10.91 13.23 -12.62
N ALA A 329 11.66 12.37 -13.29
CA ALA A 329 11.22 11.67 -14.50
C ALA A 329 10.01 10.74 -14.25
N LEU A 330 9.75 10.35 -12.99
CA LEU A 330 8.52 9.63 -12.62
C LEU A 330 7.30 10.54 -12.45
N THR A 331 7.47 11.87 -12.46
CA THR A 331 6.38 12.84 -12.31
C THR A 331 5.25 12.63 -13.33
N PRO A 332 5.51 12.38 -14.63
CA PRO A 332 4.46 12.10 -15.62
C PRO A 332 3.60 10.87 -15.22
N MET A 333 4.23 9.82 -14.67
CA MET A 333 3.50 8.65 -14.15
C MET A 333 2.59 9.04 -12.99
N MET A 334 3.09 9.81 -12.02
CA MET A 334 2.32 10.25 -10.85
C MET A 334 1.17 11.19 -11.23
N ILE A 335 1.36 12.04 -12.24
CA ILE A 335 0.29 12.86 -12.82
C ILE A 335 -0.80 11.95 -13.40
N GLY A 336 -0.44 10.94 -14.18
CA GLY A 336 -1.37 9.94 -14.71
C GLY A 336 -2.16 9.25 -13.61
N VAL A 337 -1.49 8.76 -12.57
CA VAL A 337 -2.13 8.14 -11.39
C VAL A 337 -3.12 9.09 -10.74
N THR A 338 -2.73 10.34 -10.54
CA THR A 338 -3.56 11.35 -9.85
C THR A 338 -4.80 11.70 -10.67
N ILE A 339 -4.65 11.95 -11.98
CA ILE A 339 -5.77 12.29 -12.88
C ILE A 339 -6.81 11.18 -12.88
N THR A 340 -6.39 9.94 -13.12
CA THR A 340 -7.35 8.82 -13.20
C THR A 340 -7.96 8.47 -11.85
N SER A 341 -7.23 8.64 -10.74
CA SER A 341 -7.79 8.49 -9.40
C SER A 341 -8.87 9.53 -9.11
N ILE A 342 -8.63 10.80 -9.48
CA ILE A 342 -9.63 11.87 -9.33
C ILE A 342 -10.86 11.59 -10.20
N VAL A 343 -10.66 11.25 -11.48
CA VAL A 343 -11.74 10.94 -12.41
C VAL A 343 -12.56 9.76 -11.90
N ALA A 344 -11.92 8.65 -11.56
CA ALA A 344 -12.59 7.46 -11.03
C ALA A 344 -13.35 7.76 -9.74
N GLY A 345 -12.75 8.52 -8.82
CA GLY A 345 -13.39 8.92 -7.57
C GLY A 345 -14.63 9.77 -7.78
N GLN A 346 -14.56 10.80 -8.63
CA GLN A 346 -15.67 11.70 -8.92
C GLN A 346 -16.82 11.00 -9.67
N VAL A 347 -16.48 10.21 -10.70
CA VAL A 347 -17.50 9.49 -11.48
C VAL A 347 -18.19 8.45 -10.59
N THR A 348 -17.45 7.71 -9.78
CA THR A 348 -18.03 6.74 -8.83
C THR A 348 -18.95 7.42 -7.81
N THR A 349 -18.54 8.57 -7.27
CA THR A 349 -19.36 9.34 -6.33
C THR A 349 -20.70 9.79 -6.97
N ARG A 350 -20.68 10.22 -8.23
CA ARG A 350 -21.86 10.68 -8.95
C ARG A 350 -22.76 9.55 -9.42
N THR A 351 -22.18 8.50 -9.99
CA THR A 351 -22.93 7.43 -10.69
C THR A 351 -23.17 6.19 -9.82
N GLY A 352 -22.39 5.97 -8.76
CA GLY A 352 -22.36 4.74 -7.98
C GLY A 352 -21.68 3.57 -8.70
N ARG A 353 -21.29 3.72 -9.97
CA ARG A 353 -20.68 2.67 -10.78
C ARG A 353 -19.16 2.70 -10.64
N TYR A 354 -18.55 1.56 -10.33
CA TYR A 354 -17.11 1.46 -10.13
C TYR A 354 -16.45 0.32 -10.91
N ARG A 355 -17.20 -0.69 -11.34
CA ARG A 355 -16.68 -1.90 -11.98
C ARG A 355 -15.83 -1.64 -13.23
N ILE A 356 -16.20 -0.62 -14.00
CA ILE A 356 -15.53 -0.29 -15.27
C ILE A 356 -14.06 0.14 -15.04
N PHE A 357 -13.75 0.81 -13.92
CA PHE A 357 -12.44 1.40 -13.70
C PHE A 357 -11.32 0.37 -13.47
N PRO A 358 -11.49 -0.72 -12.66
CA PRO A 358 -10.48 -1.77 -12.59
C PRO A 358 -10.21 -2.45 -13.94
N ILE A 359 -11.23 -2.61 -14.78
CA ILE A 359 -11.11 -3.20 -16.11
C ILE A 359 -10.28 -2.28 -17.02
N LEU A 360 -10.66 -0.98 -17.11
CA LEU A 360 -9.90 0.02 -17.86
C LEU A 360 -8.48 0.15 -17.31
N GLY A 361 -8.34 0.17 -15.97
CA GLY A 361 -7.06 0.26 -15.30
C GLY A 361 -6.13 -0.90 -15.66
N GLY A 362 -6.64 -2.13 -15.66
CA GLY A 362 -5.88 -3.31 -16.08
C GLY A 362 -5.45 -3.26 -17.55
N ALA A 363 -6.36 -2.86 -18.45
CA ALA A 363 -6.07 -2.73 -19.86
C ALA A 363 -5.02 -1.64 -20.16
N ILE A 364 -5.19 -0.44 -19.56
CA ILE A 364 -4.27 0.70 -19.77
C ILE A 364 -2.92 0.41 -19.11
N MET A 365 -2.88 -0.22 -17.94
CA MET A 365 -1.64 -0.63 -17.27
C MET A 365 -0.89 -1.67 -18.13
N GLY A 366 -1.62 -2.64 -18.71
CA GLY A 366 -1.05 -3.61 -19.65
C GLY A 366 -0.46 -2.95 -20.89
N LEU A 367 -1.16 -1.96 -21.44
CA LEU A 367 -0.65 -1.15 -22.55
C LEU A 367 0.61 -0.38 -22.14
N GLY A 368 0.62 0.26 -20.96
CA GLY A 368 1.79 0.96 -20.44
C GLY A 368 2.99 0.03 -20.27
N MET A 369 2.80 -1.17 -19.71
CA MET A 369 3.87 -2.17 -19.62
C MET A 369 4.34 -2.65 -20.98
N PHE A 370 3.44 -2.84 -21.92
CA PHE A 370 3.79 -3.20 -23.29
C PHE A 370 4.64 -2.10 -23.96
N LEU A 371 4.28 -0.84 -23.81
CA LEU A 371 5.09 0.28 -24.33
C LEU A 371 6.48 0.32 -23.69
N LEU A 372 6.60 0.01 -22.39
CA LEU A 372 7.88 -0.04 -21.69
C LEU A 372 8.79 -1.18 -22.18
N THR A 373 8.28 -2.20 -22.86
CA THR A 373 9.12 -3.19 -23.53
C THR A 373 9.89 -2.62 -24.73
N GLY A 374 9.49 -1.44 -25.21
CA GLY A 374 10.16 -0.73 -26.29
C GLY A 374 11.24 0.26 -25.81
N LEU A 375 11.56 0.34 -24.51
CA LEU A 375 12.63 1.20 -24.00
C LEU A 375 13.98 0.77 -24.58
N ASP A 376 14.66 1.69 -25.28
CA ASP A 376 15.94 1.45 -25.94
C ASP A 376 16.92 2.59 -25.62
N ILE A 377 18.19 2.43 -26.00
CA ILE A 377 19.22 3.48 -25.87
C ILE A 377 18.81 4.75 -26.63
N ALA A 378 18.12 4.59 -27.78
CA ALA A 378 17.65 5.69 -28.62
C ALA A 378 16.35 6.33 -28.11
N THR A 379 15.68 5.75 -27.11
CA THR A 379 14.39 6.26 -26.60
C THR A 379 14.57 7.65 -26.01
N THR A 380 13.80 8.59 -26.54
CA THR A 380 13.84 9.99 -26.08
C THR A 380 13.16 10.15 -24.70
N ARG A 381 13.49 11.23 -24.00
CA ARG A 381 12.82 11.57 -22.71
C ARG A 381 11.32 11.76 -22.88
N ALA A 382 10.87 12.31 -24.00
CA ALA A 382 9.46 12.53 -24.29
C ALA A 382 8.70 11.20 -24.47
N GLU A 383 9.30 10.24 -25.18
CA GLU A 383 8.73 8.90 -25.35
C GLU A 383 8.66 8.14 -24.03
N SER A 384 9.75 8.16 -23.23
CA SER A 384 9.76 7.57 -21.89
C SER A 384 8.66 8.17 -21.02
N ALA A 385 8.52 9.51 -21.01
CA ALA A 385 7.50 10.22 -20.25
C ALA A 385 6.08 9.81 -20.69
N LEU A 386 5.83 9.63 -21.99
CA LEU A 386 4.55 9.16 -22.52
C LEU A 386 4.23 7.74 -22.01
N TYR A 387 5.21 6.83 -22.04
CA TYR A 387 5.03 5.46 -21.53
C TYR A 387 4.72 5.46 -20.04
N TYR A 388 5.38 6.33 -19.28
CA TYR A 388 5.15 6.50 -17.84
C TYR A 388 3.75 7.06 -17.56
N VAL A 389 3.27 8.04 -18.35
CA VAL A 389 1.89 8.54 -18.24
C VAL A 389 0.89 7.41 -18.46
N VAL A 390 1.05 6.62 -19.53
CA VAL A 390 0.10 5.52 -19.84
C VAL A 390 0.08 4.50 -18.69
N LEU A 391 1.26 4.10 -18.19
CA LEU A 391 1.34 3.21 -17.03
C LEU A 391 0.62 3.80 -15.81
N GLY A 392 0.89 5.08 -15.52
CA GLY A 392 0.29 5.82 -14.41
C GLY A 392 -1.23 5.92 -14.50
N LEU A 393 -1.78 6.18 -15.69
CA LEU A 393 -3.22 6.21 -15.93
C LEU A 393 -3.88 4.88 -15.54
N GLY A 394 -3.27 3.75 -15.91
CA GLY A 394 -3.76 2.43 -15.55
C GLY A 394 -3.70 2.18 -14.03
N MET A 395 -2.57 2.51 -13.41
CA MET A 395 -2.35 2.33 -11.97
C MET A 395 -3.34 3.15 -11.13
N GLY A 396 -3.64 4.39 -11.52
CA GLY A 396 -4.53 5.25 -10.77
C GLY A 396 -5.97 4.72 -10.70
N PHE A 397 -6.49 4.17 -11.79
CA PHE A 397 -7.79 3.50 -11.80
C PHE A 397 -7.81 2.28 -10.87
N LEU A 398 -6.76 1.46 -10.90
CA LEU A 398 -6.67 0.26 -10.07
C LEU A 398 -6.56 0.61 -8.58
N MET A 399 -5.58 1.43 -8.19
CA MET A 399 -5.31 1.75 -6.79
C MET A 399 -6.52 2.37 -6.09
N GLN A 400 -7.19 3.29 -6.77
CA GLN A 400 -8.37 3.97 -6.26
C GLN A 400 -9.53 3.00 -6.04
N MET A 401 -9.88 2.21 -7.06
CA MET A 401 -11.06 1.36 -7.03
C MET A 401 -10.87 0.10 -6.21
N VAL A 402 -9.70 -0.51 -6.25
CA VAL A 402 -9.37 -1.69 -5.44
C VAL A 402 -9.55 -1.38 -3.94
N SER A 403 -9.12 -0.19 -3.49
CA SER A 403 -9.32 0.23 -2.10
C SER A 403 -10.80 0.41 -1.75
N LEU A 404 -11.57 1.06 -2.63
CA LEU A 404 -13.01 1.26 -2.46
C LEU A 404 -13.77 -0.06 -2.41
N ILE A 405 -13.47 -0.98 -3.34
CA ILE A 405 -14.16 -2.27 -3.45
C ILE A 405 -13.86 -3.15 -2.22
N ALA A 406 -12.59 -3.19 -1.77
CA ALA A 406 -12.22 -3.94 -0.57
C ALA A 406 -13.05 -3.49 0.64
N GLN A 407 -13.12 -2.19 0.87
CA GLN A 407 -13.89 -1.62 2.00
C GLN A 407 -15.41 -1.80 1.84
N ASN A 408 -15.95 -1.73 0.61
CA ASN A 408 -17.39 -1.94 0.37
C ASN A 408 -17.80 -3.42 0.46
N SER A 409 -16.84 -4.34 0.42
CA SER A 409 -17.07 -5.80 0.45
C SER A 409 -17.15 -6.38 1.86
N VAL A 410 -16.89 -5.59 2.89
CA VAL A 410 -16.88 -6.02 4.30
C VAL A 410 -17.87 -5.22 5.14
N GLN A 411 -18.18 -5.72 6.33
CA GLN A 411 -18.99 -4.98 7.30
C GLN A 411 -18.20 -3.82 7.90
N GLN A 412 -18.88 -2.82 8.46
CA GLN A 412 -18.25 -1.64 9.07
C GLN A 412 -17.23 -2.01 10.15
N ARG A 413 -17.52 -3.05 10.93
CA ARG A 413 -16.63 -3.56 11.99
C ARG A 413 -15.30 -4.11 11.47
N ASP A 414 -15.24 -4.53 10.22
CA ASP A 414 -14.06 -5.16 9.60
C ASP A 414 -13.30 -4.20 8.65
N MET A 415 -13.60 -2.88 8.71
CA MET A 415 -12.97 -1.88 7.84
C MET A 415 -11.45 -1.80 8.00
N GLY A 416 -10.97 -1.90 9.24
CA GLY A 416 -9.54 -1.91 9.52
C GLY A 416 -8.86 -3.14 8.95
N VAL A 417 -9.51 -4.30 9.12
CA VAL A 417 -9.04 -5.56 8.53
C VAL A 417 -8.98 -5.45 7.00
N ALA A 418 -10.00 -4.91 6.34
CA ALA A 418 -9.99 -4.75 4.89
C ALA A 418 -8.87 -3.81 4.42
N SER A 419 -8.66 -2.70 5.13
CA SER A 419 -7.62 -1.72 4.81
C SER A 419 -6.22 -2.30 5.03
N SER A 420 -5.99 -2.97 6.17
CA SER A 420 -4.71 -3.58 6.51
C SER A 420 -4.39 -4.77 5.61
N ALA A 421 -5.37 -5.65 5.33
CA ALA A 421 -5.19 -6.76 4.39
C ALA A 421 -4.79 -6.25 3.00
N ARG A 422 -5.49 -5.23 2.48
CA ARG A 422 -5.13 -4.62 1.20
C ARG A 422 -3.68 -4.14 1.19
N MET A 423 -3.26 -3.41 2.23
CA MET A 423 -1.89 -2.88 2.30
C MET A 423 -0.86 -4.01 2.44
N PHE A 424 -1.17 -5.03 3.23
CA PHE A 424 -0.33 -6.20 3.40
C PHE A 424 -0.12 -6.95 2.08
N PHE A 425 -1.19 -7.24 1.33
CA PHE A 425 -1.09 -7.89 0.02
C PHE A 425 -0.34 -7.04 -1.00
N GLN A 426 -0.52 -5.71 -0.98
CA GLN A 426 0.21 -4.80 -1.85
C GLN A 426 1.72 -4.81 -1.56
N GLN A 427 2.11 -4.78 -0.29
CA GLN A 427 3.53 -4.77 0.12
C GLN A 427 4.21 -6.11 -0.16
N ILE A 428 3.56 -7.24 0.13
CA ILE A 428 4.09 -8.57 -0.23
C ILE A 428 4.22 -8.70 -1.75
N GLY A 429 3.19 -8.32 -2.50
CA GLY A 429 3.25 -8.30 -3.95
C GLY A 429 4.42 -7.47 -4.45
N GLY A 430 4.62 -6.29 -3.88
CA GLY A 430 5.73 -5.40 -4.21
C GLY A 430 7.10 -6.03 -3.92
N SER A 431 7.28 -6.60 -2.74
CA SER A 431 8.55 -7.25 -2.36
C SER A 431 8.89 -8.43 -3.28
N LEU A 432 7.91 -9.29 -3.55
CA LEU A 432 8.08 -10.42 -4.48
C LEU A 432 8.30 -9.95 -5.92
N GLY A 433 7.64 -8.85 -6.32
CA GLY A 433 7.81 -8.25 -7.64
C GLY A 433 9.23 -7.73 -7.86
N VAL A 434 9.76 -6.96 -6.92
CA VAL A 434 11.15 -6.47 -6.99
C VAL A 434 12.14 -7.63 -7.06
N ALA A 435 11.94 -8.68 -6.28
CA ALA A 435 12.82 -9.85 -6.28
C ALA A 435 12.74 -10.64 -7.59
N ALA A 436 11.53 -10.96 -8.06
CA ALA A 436 11.33 -11.71 -9.30
C ALA A 436 11.89 -10.95 -10.52
N PHE A 437 11.59 -9.66 -10.61
CA PHE A 437 12.08 -8.82 -11.69
C PHE A 437 13.58 -8.53 -11.57
N GLY A 438 14.11 -8.44 -10.33
CA GLY A 438 15.55 -8.35 -10.07
C GLY A 438 16.30 -9.59 -10.58
N ALA A 439 15.76 -10.77 -10.37
CA ALA A 439 16.35 -12.01 -10.87
C ALA A 439 16.32 -12.07 -12.41
N VAL A 440 15.21 -11.65 -13.04
CA VAL A 440 15.12 -11.54 -14.52
C VAL A 440 16.14 -10.55 -15.04
N PHE A 441 16.22 -9.37 -14.44
CA PHE A 441 17.15 -8.31 -14.80
C PHE A 441 18.61 -8.80 -14.71
N ALA A 442 19.02 -9.36 -13.56
CA ALA A 442 20.37 -9.83 -13.32
C ALA A 442 20.79 -10.92 -14.32
N ARG A 443 19.91 -11.89 -14.57
CA ARG A 443 20.12 -12.95 -15.55
C ARG A 443 20.31 -12.38 -16.96
N LYS A 444 19.40 -11.50 -17.40
CA LYS A 444 19.45 -10.93 -18.75
C LYS A 444 20.63 -9.99 -18.94
N LEU A 445 21.00 -9.24 -17.93
CA LEU A 445 22.19 -8.42 -17.92
C LEU A 445 23.45 -9.28 -18.12
N THR A 446 23.59 -10.36 -17.34
CA THR A 446 24.73 -11.29 -17.44
C THR A 446 24.78 -11.96 -18.83
N GLU A 447 23.66 -12.44 -19.36
CA GLU A 447 23.55 -13.04 -20.69
C GLU A 447 23.99 -12.04 -21.78
N SER A 448 23.52 -10.78 -21.72
CA SER A 448 23.84 -9.73 -22.68
C SER A 448 25.31 -9.28 -22.60
N LEU A 449 25.87 -9.15 -21.38
CA LEU A 449 27.29 -8.83 -21.20
C LEU A 449 28.21 -9.99 -21.64
N ALA A 450 27.82 -11.25 -21.41
CA ALA A 450 28.57 -12.41 -21.86
C ALA A 450 28.62 -12.51 -23.40
N SER A 451 27.53 -12.12 -24.09
CA SER A 451 27.51 -12.06 -25.56
C SER A 451 28.38 -10.92 -26.14
N ALA A 452 28.55 -9.84 -25.38
CA ALA A 452 29.46 -8.73 -25.70
C ALA A 452 30.92 -8.98 -25.26
N ALA A 453 31.24 -10.17 -24.71
CA ALA A 453 32.44 -10.51 -23.95
C ALA A 453 33.79 -10.59 -24.73
N GLY A 454 33.98 -9.74 -25.76
CA GLY A 454 35.32 -9.32 -26.12
C GLY A 454 35.95 -8.28 -25.16
N SER A 455 35.17 -7.72 -24.24
CA SER A 455 35.53 -6.51 -23.47
C SER A 455 36.08 -6.73 -22.03
N GLY A 456 36.09 -7.97 -21.52
CA GLY A 456 36.69 -8.26 -20.19
C GLY A 456 36.02 -7.54 -18.99
N VAL A 457 34.80 -6.99 -19.15
CA VAL A 457 34.11 -6.20 -18.13
C VAL A 457 33.21 -7.10 -17.29
N HIS A 458 33.54 -7.25 -16.01
CA HIS A 458 32.69 -7.87 -15.00
C HIS A 458 31.89 -6.80 -14.26
N ILE A 459 30.61 -6.62 -14.60
CA ILE A 459 29.68 -5.82 -13.83
C ILE A 459 28.90 -6.76 -12.92
N SER A 460 29.13 -6.68 -11.63
CA SER A 460 28.39 -7.44 -10.64
C SER A 460 27.02 -6.79 -10.44
N ALA A 461 25.95 -7.46 -10.87
CA ALA A 461 24.58 -7.09 -10.58
C ALA A 461 24.09 -7.84 -9.34
N SER A 462 24.50 -7.41 -8.16
CA SER A 462 24.00 -7.98 -6.89
C SER A 462 22.54 -7.57 -6.68
N GLY A 463 21.63 -8.55 -6.63
CA GLY A 463 20.20 -8.31 -6.38
C GLY A 463 19.49 -7.47 -7.44
N GLY A 464 19.99 -7.45 -8.69
CA GLY A 464 19.39 -6.62 -9.76
C GLY A 464 19.76 -5.14 -9.68
N GLN A 465 20.71 -4.74 -8.84
CA GLN A 465 21.18 -3.36 -8.74
C GLN A 465 22.53 -3.19 -9.47
N VAL A 466 22.55 -2.27 -10.41
CA VAL A 466 23.75 -1.79 -11.07
C VAL A 466 24.07 -0.41 -10.51
N ASN A 467 25.32 -0.19 -10.10
CA ASN A 467 25.72 1.14 -9.64
C ASN A 467 25.92 2.09 -10.84
N PRO A 468 25.08 3.13 -11.00
CA PRO A 468 25.19 4.06 -12.13
C PRO A 468 26.55 4.77 -12.19
N ALA A 469 27.19 5.03 -11.04
CA ALA A 469 28.49 5.68 -11.00
C ALA A 469 29.58 4.79 -11.62
N THR A 470 29.54 3.47 -11.36
CA THR A 470 30.46 2.51 -11.96
C THR A 470 30.30 2.45 -13.48
N VAL A 471 29.06 2.41 -13.97
CA VAL A 471 28.78 2.41 -15.42
C VAL A 471 29.24 3.72 -16.08
N ASN A 472 29.04 4.85 -15.43
CA ASN A 472 29.44 6.15 -15.95
C ASN A 472 30.95 6.37 -15.98
N SER A 473 31.74 5.60 -15.23
CA SER A 473 33.21 5.65 -15.23
C SER A 473 33.87 4.77 -16.31
N LEU A 474 33.11 3.95 -17.05
CA LEU A 474 33.63 3.05 -18.07
C LEU A 474 34.16 3.79 -19.32
N PRO A 475 35.15 3.21 -20.04
CA PRO A 475 35.60 3.73 -21.32
C PRO A 475 34.46 3.78 -22.37
N ALA A 476 34.47 4.78 -23.24
CA ALA A 476 33.42 5.01 -24.23
C ALA A 476 33.13 3.79 -25.12
N ALA A 477 34.14 3.02 -25.49
CA ALA A 477 34.00 1.82 -26.32
C ALA A 477 33.16 0.72 -25.68
N VAL A 478 33.26 0.59 -24.34
CA VAL A 478 32.55 -0.44 -23.56
C VAL A 478 31.16 0.07 -23.11
N LYS A 479 31.06 1.38 -22.94
CA LYS A 479 29.87 2.05 -22.40
C LYS A 479 28.61 1.79 -23.24
N HIS A 480 28.76 1.76 -24.57
CA HIS A 480 27.64 1.48 -25.48
C HIS A 480 27.07 0.06 -25.27
N ASP A 481 27.95 -0.94 -25.17
CA ASP A 481 27.54 -2.35 -25.00
C ASP A 481 26.87 -2.55 -23.64
N VAL A 482 27.37 -1.86 -22.61
CA VAL A 482 26.79 -1.89 -21.26
C VAL A 482 25.43 -1.22 -21.24
N PHE A 483 25.25 -0.08 -21.90
CA PHE A 483 23.94 0.58 -22.02
C PHE A 483 22.95 -0.29 -22.77
N PHE A 484 23.37 -0.94 -23.85
CA PHE A 484 22.54 -1.88 -24.59
C PHE A 484 22.12 -3.05 -23.69
N ALA A 485 23.07 -3.65 -22.95
CA ALA A 485 22.78 -4.75 -22.05
C ALA A 485 21.79 -4.36 -20.94
N ILE A 486 21.95 -3.17 -20.36
CA ILE A 486 21.04 -2.66 -19.31
C ILE A 486 19.64 -2.37 -19.90
N SER A 487 19.55 -1.70 -21.05
CA SER A 487 18.27 -1.46 -21.73
C SER A 487 17.53 -2.76 -21.99
N HIS A 488 18.23 -3.76 -22.55
CA HIS A 488 17.66 -5.07 -22.87
C HIS A 488 17.23 -5.84 -21.63
N ALA A 489 17.98 -5.72 -20.53
CA ALA A 489 17.61 -6.31 -19.25
C ALA A 489 16.34 -5.64 -18.67
N VAL A 490 16.23 -4.31 -18.76
CA VAL A 490 15.02 -3.57 -18.33
C VAL A 490 13.82 -3.91 -19.19
N GLN A 491 13.96 -3.97 -20.52
CA GLN A 491 12.91 -4.44 -21.42
C GLN A 491 12.39 -5.83 -21.01
N SER A 492 13.33 -6.75 -20.70
CA SER A 492 12.98 -8.10 -20.27
C SER A 492 12.16 -8.12 -18.98
N VAL A 493 12.42 -7.22 -18.03
CA VAL A 493 11.61 -7.05 -16.82
C VAL A 493 10.16 -6.75 -17.19
N PHE A 494 9.93 -5.80 -18.08
CA PHE A 494 8.56 -5.43 -18.50
C PHE A 494 7.89 -6.52 -19.34
N ILE A 495 8.64 -7.26 -20.17
CA ILE A 495 8.11 -8.45 -20.87
C ILE A 495 7.60 -9.48 -19.88
N TRP A 496 8.36 -9.79 -18.82
CA TRP A 496 7.95 -10.71 -17.78
C TRP A 496 6.86 -10.16 -16.83
N ALA A 497 6.65 -8.84 -16.85
CA ALA A 497 5.54 -8.20 -16.14
C ALA A 497 4.20 -8.27 -16.91
N LEU A 498 4.22 -8.45 -18.25
CA LEU A 498 3.01 -8.53 -19.07
C LEU A 498 2.02 -9.63 -18.65
N PRO A 499 2.43 -10.87 -18.31
CA PRO A 499 1.50 -11.87 -17.80
C PRO A 499 0.74 -11.43 -16.55
N ALA A 500 1.41 -10.70 -15.63
CA ALA A 500 0.76 -10.14 -14.45
C ALA A 500 -0.26 -9.05 -14.85
N ALA A 501 0.03 -8.20 -15.82
CA ALA A 501 -0.90 -7.19 -16.33
C ALA A 501 -2.12 -7.82 -17.01
N VAL A 502 -1.92 -8.86 -17.81
CA VAL A 502 -3.02 -9.64 -18.41
C VAL A 502 -3.88 -10.27 -17.30
N LEU A 503 -3.26 -10.84 -16.28
CA LEU A 503 -3.99 -11.43 -15.16
C LEU A 503 -4.77 -10.39 -14.36
N ILE A 504 -4.22 -9.18 -14.17
CA ILE A 504 -4.96 -8.04 -13.57
C ILE A 504 -6.21 -7.73 -14.37
N PHE A 505 -6.09 -7.60 -15.70
CA PHE A 505 -7.22 -7.33 -16.58
C PHE A 505 -8.28 -8.43 -16.48
N VAL A 506 -7.87 -9.69 -16.57
CA VAL A 506 -8.77 -10.86 -16.48
C VAL A 506 -9.46 -10.89 -15.12
N LEU A 507 -8.74 -10.73 -14.02
CA LEU A 507 -9.32 -10.72 -12.68
C LEU A 507 -10.30 -9.54 -12.48
N ALA A 508 -10.02 -8.37 -13.06
CA ALA A 508 -10.93 -7.24 -13.00
C ALA A 508 -12.30 -7.52 -13.61
N LEU A 509 -12.39 -8.38 -14.63
CA LEU A 509 -13.67 -8.80 -15.24
C LEU A 509 -14.54 -9.58 -14.25
N PHE A 510 -13.93 -10.26 -13.26
CA PHE A 510 -14.66 -11.02 -12.25
C PHE A 510 -15.26 -10.19 -11.12
N ILE A 511 -14.97 -8.89 -11.05
CA ILE A 511 -15.59 -7.98 -10.08
C ILE A 511 -17.08 -7.86 -10.40
N LYS A 512 -17.92 -8.08 -9.39
CA LYS A 512 -19.36 -7.84 -9.46
C LYS A 512 -19.67 -6.44 -8.95
N GLU A 513 -20.53 -5.72 -9.65
CA GLU A 513 -21.01 -4.44 -9.17
C GLU A 513 -22.01 -4.65 -8.04
N VAL A 514 -21.72 -4.10 -6.88
CA VAL A 514 -22.56 -4.13 -5.70
C VAL A 514 -22.88 -2.67 -5.35
N PRO A 515 -24.15 -2.31 -5.10
CA PRO A 515 -24.48 -0.95 -4.75
C PRO A 515 -23.62 -0.41 -3.60
N LEU A 516 -23.09 0.79 -3.76
CA LEU A 516 -22.36 1.47 -2.69
C LEU A 516 -23.35 1.93 -1.62
N ARG A 517 -23.04 1.65 -0.36
CA ARG A 517 -23.85 2.14 0.76
C ARG A 517 -23.83 3.67 0.77
N GLY A 518 -25.00 4.28 0.57
CA GLY A 518 -25.18 5.74 0.62
C GLY A 518 -25.43 6.24 2.04
N ARG A 519 -25.46 7.56 2.22
CA ARG A 519 -26.11 8.16 3.41
C ARG A 519 -27.60 7.77 3.37
N ILE A 520 -28.09 7.24 4.48
CA ILE A 520 -29.55 7.20 4.69
C ILE A 520 -29.96 8.66 4.85
N ALA A 521 -30.74 9.18 3.91
CA ALA A 521 -31.37 10.48 4.10
C ALA A 521 -32.18 10.40 5.41
N PRO A 522 -32.15 11.44 6.26
CA PRO A 522 -33.10 11.50 7.37
C PRO A 522 -34.53 11.32 6.78
N PRO A 523 -35.42 10.57 7.44
CA PRO A 523 -36.80 10.50 7.00
C PRO A 523 -37.31 11.95 6.80
N GLU A 524 -37.79 12.24 5.62
CA GLU A 524 -38.38 13.55 5.36
C GLU A 524 -39.48 13.77 6.41
N ALA A 525 -39.35 14.85 7.18
CA ALA A 525 -40.25 15.21 8.27
C ALA A 525 -41.66 15.60 7.76
N GLY A 526 -42.17 14.92 6.73
CA GLY A 526 -43.39 15.22 6.02
C GLY A 526 -44.43 14.09 5.95
N GLU A 527 -44.08 12.83 6.24
CA GLU A 527 -45.02 11.72 6.01
C GLU A 527 -45.78 11.20 7.26
N THR A 528 -45.61 11.81 8.43
CA THR A 528 -46.32 11.40 9.65
C THR A 528 -47.63 12.17 9.93
N ALA A 529 -48.15 12.95 8.97
CA ALA A 529 -49.35 13.78 9.21
C ALA A 529 -50.63 13.32 8.51
N SER A 530 -50.69 12.11 7.92
CA SER A 530 -51.92 11.69 7.17
C SER A 530 -52.47 10.30 7.50
N GLN A 531 -52.24 9.79 8.73
CA GLN A 531 -53.02 8.64 9.22
C GLN A 531 -53.51 8.89 10.64
N GLN A 532 -54.43 9.87 10.78
CA GLN A 532 -55.40 9.82 11.87
C GLN A 532 -56.63 9.03 11.33
N PRO A 533 -57.06 7.94 11.98
CA PRO A 533 -58.31 7.31 11.66
C PRO A 533 -59.42 8.25 12.14
N GLU A 534 -60.31 8.68 11.22
CA GLU A 534 -61.60 9.29 11.55
C GLU A 534 -62.36 8.35 12.48
N LEU A 535 -62.49 8.74 13.72
CA LEU A 535 -63.50 8.19 14.62
C LEU A 535 -64.85 8.72 14.16
N VAL A 536 -65.61 7.89 13.44
CA VAL A 536 -67.01 8.11 13.15
C VAL A 536 -67.80 7.87 14.43
N SER A 537 -68.58 8.87 14.83
CA SER A 537 -69.59 8.96 15.90
C SER A 537 -70.64 7.88 15.83
#